data_aee5100e097e9a782785218ba2006a54
#
_entry.id   aee5100e097e9a782785218ba2006a54
#
_cell.length_a   1.000
_cell.length_b   1.000
_cell.length_c   1.000
_cell.angle_alpha   90.00
_cell.angle_beta   90.00
_cell.angle_gamma   90.00
#
_symmetry.space_group_name_H-M   'P 1'
#
loop_
_entity.id
_entity.type
_entity.pdbx_description
1 polymer ?
#
loop_
_entity_poly.entity_id
_entity_poly.type
_entity_poly.pdbx_seq_one_letter_code
_entity_poly.pdbx_strand_id
1 'polypeptide(L)'
;MKFKSFFLLLAVASVFAGCMDTTGVQTTPEMLLGNVYVNPQFVGVCLIGAKDTLEDHYNMEDGFVYLDTLQLGDTVMFSALFSANMNNLVSVSAKYDTLKVNMWFDIDPEEESVKKALKEGSDPTKCLLLFNPMYNYASFPVYIAPMETGGHPIKLTVNSDSKFPSSSIAFVIPVK
;
A
#
# COMPACT_ATOMS: atom_id res chain seq x y z
N MET A 1 41.62 -37.08 -2.50
CA MET A 1 41.02 -36.38 -1.35
C MET A 1 40.10 -35.21 -1.74
N LYS A 2 39.25 -35.32 -2.76
CA LYS A 2 38.37 -34.24 -3.19
C LYS A 2 36.87 -34.55 -3.07
N PHE A 3 36.50 -35.77 -2.70
CA PHE A 3 35.10 -36.17 -2.56
C PHE A 3 34.45 -35.81 -1.21
N LYS A 4 35.21 -35.65 -0.13
CA LYS A 4 34.66 -35.36 1.20
C LYS A 4 34.16 -33.92 1.34
N SER A 5 34.76 -32.98 0.62
CA SER A 5 34.33 -31.56 0.67
C SER A 5 33.02 -31.31 -0.12
N PHE A 6 32.78 -32.11 -1.16
CA PHE A 6 31.57 -31.97 -1.97
C PHE A 6 30.32 -32.45 -1.23
N PHE A 7 30.44 -33.55 -0.46
CA PHE A 7 29.33 -34.02 0.36
C PHE A 7 29.01 -33.11 1.55
N LEU A 8 30.01 -32.44 2.10
CA LEU A 8 29.78 -31.48 3.18
C LEU A 8 29.07 -30.23 2.67
N LEU A 9 29.39 -29.78 1.46
CA LEU A 9 28.73 -28.61 0.84
C LEU A 9 27.27 -28.92 0.48
N LEU A 10 26.98 -30.15 0.02
CA LEU A 10 25.62 -30.58 -0.30
C LEU A 10 24.76 -30.74 0.97
N ALA A 11 25.35 -31.22 2.07
CA ALA A 11 24.65 -31.35 3.34
C ALA A 11 24.33 -29.97 3.97
N VAL A 12 25.21 -28.97 3.82
CA VAL A 12 24.96 -27.61 4.28
C VAL A 12 23.88 -26.94 3.41
N ALA A 13 23.89 -27.15 2.11
CA ALA A 13 22.84 -26.60 1.22
C ALA A 13 21.46 -27.20 1.52
N SER A 14 21.38 -28.48 1.88
CA SER A 14 20.09 -29.13 2.23
C SER A 14 19.55 -28.66 3.60
N VAL A 15 20.40 -28.24 4.52
CA VAL A 15 19.96 -27.69 5.82
C VAL A 15 19.38 -26.29 5.66
N PHE A 16 19.89 -25.50 4.72
CA PHE A 16 19.31 -24.18 4.43
C PHE A 16 18.02 -24.26 3.59
N ALA A 17 17.85 -25.27 2.77
CA ALA A 17 16.62 -25.46 2.00
C ALA A 17 15.44 -25.98 2.85
N GLY A 18 15.71 -26.59 4.00
CA GLY A 18 14.69 -27.15 4.90
C GLY A 18 14.11 -26.20 5.93
N CYS A 19 14.64 -24.94 6.05
CA CYS A 19 14.21 -23.99 7.06
C CYS A 19 13.34 -22.84 6.56
N MET A 20 12.90 -22.87 5.31
CA MET A 20 11.95 -21.89 4.80
C MET A 20 10.58 -22.51 4.52
N ASP A 21 10.04 -23.18 5.50
CA ASP A 21 8.60 -23.44 5.50
C ASP A 21 7.91 -22.17 6.02
N THR A 22 7.65 -21.24 5.09
CA THR A 22 6.95 -19.97 5.35
C THR A 22 5.44 -20.17 5.48
N THR A 23 4.95 -21.38 5.33
CA THR A 23 3.50 -21.70 5.38
C THR A 23 2.88 -21.50 6.77
N GLY A 24 3.70 -21.25 7.79
CA GLY A 24 3.23 -21.03 9.17
C GLY A 24 3.16 -19.58 9.64
N VAL A 25 3.82 -18.64 8.95
CA VAL A 25 3.84 -17.24 9.40
C VAL A 25 2.61 -16.49 8.90
N GLN A 26 1.69 -16.23 9.81
CA GLN A 26 0.45 -15.52 9.53
C GLN A 26 0.55 -14.11 10.08
N THR A 27 0.69 -13.13 9.22
CA THR A 27 0.82 -11.72 9.59
C THR A 27 -0.31 -10.89 9.01
N THR A 28 -0.69 -9.84 9.74
CA THR A 28 -1.58 -8.81 9.19
C THR A 28 -0.85 -8.07 8.07
N PRO A 29 -1.49 -7.81 6.93
CA PRO A 29 -0.89 -6.97 5.90
C PRO A 29 -0.66 -5.56 6.43
N GLU A 30 0.36 -4.90 5.91
CA GLU A 30 0.78 -3.57 6.32
C GLU A 30 0.64 -2.59 5.16
N MET A 31 0.49 -1.33 5.51
CA MET A 31 0.37 -0.23 4.58
C MET A 31 1.16 0.95 5.12
N LEU A 32 1.95 1.57 4.25
CA LEU A 32 2.71 2.77 4.57
C LEU A 32 2.41 3.83 3.51
N LEU A 33 1.92 4.98 3.96
CA LEU A 33 1.84 6.18 3.13
C LEU A 33 3.07 7.03 3.44
N GLY A 34 3.90 7.23 2.45
CA GLY A 34 5.16 7.98 2.54
C GLY A 34 5.02 9.40 2.01
N ASN A 35 6.00 9.85 1.26
CA ASN A 35 6.11 11.22 0.77
C ASN A 35 4.80 11.82 0.26
N VAL A 36 4.52 13.05 0.71
CA VAL A 36 3.32 13.82 0.34
C VAL A 36 3.70 14.97 -0.58
N TYR A 37 2.96 15.12 -1.66
CA TYR A 37 3.10 16.20 -2.62
C TYR A 37 1.75 16.87 -2.84
N VAL A 38 1.76 18.19 -2.96
CA VAL A 38 0.60 18.99 -3.35
C VAL A 38 0.98 19.81 -4.58
N ASN A 39 0.28 19.64 -5.70
CA ASN A 39 0.41 20.39 -6.96
C ASN A 39 1.82 20.48 -7.57
N PRO A 40 2.51 19.54 -7.82
CA PRO A 40 3.38 18.47 -7.39
C PRO A 40 4.51 18.88 -6.42
N GLN A 41 4.33 19.93 -5.64
CA GLN A 41 5.34 20.37 -4.67
C GLN A 41 5.42 19.38 -3.51
N PHE A 42 6.62 18.93 -3.15
CA PHE A 42 6.86 18.15 -1.94
C PHE A 42 6.54 18.99 -0.70
N VAL A 43 5.69 18.46 0.17
CA VAL A 43 5.24 19.17 1.39
C VAL A 43 5.60 18.45 2.68
N GLY A 44 5.98 17.17 2.60
CA GLY A 44 6.39 16.43 3.79
C GLY A 44 6.43 14.92 3.58
N VAL A 45 6.62 14.20 4.68
CA VAL A 45 6.58 12.74 4.74
C VAL A 45 5.42 12.33 5.62
N CYS A 46 4.51 11.55 5.06
CA CYS A 46 3.45 10.90 5.81
C CYS A 46 3.91 9.49 6.16
N LEU A 47 4.12 9.20 7.43
CA LEU A 47 4.41 7.84 7.91
C LEU A 47 3.18 7.26 8.61
N ILE A 48 2.04 7.28 7.94
CA ILE A 48 0.83 6.62 8.45
C ILE A 48 1.10 5.12 8.50
N GLY A 49 1.07 4.56 9.70
CA GLY A 49 1.43 3.17 9.97
C GLY A 49 2.71 3.01 10.80
N ALA A 50 3.61 4.00 10.84
CA ALA A 50 4.72 4.03 11.78
C ALA A 50 4.27 4.70 13.09
N LYS A 51 4.59 4.08 14.22
CA LYS A 51 4.06 4.48 15.55
C LYS A 51 4.51 5.85 16.06
N ASP A 52 5.52 6.49 15.48
CA ASP A 52 6.24 7.56 16.18
C ASP A 52 6.60 8.80 15.34
N THR A 53 6.09 8.98 14.12
CA THR A 53 6.43 10.16 13.32
C THR A 53 5.20 10.72 12.63
N LEU A 54 4.55 11.62 13.34
CA LEU A 54 3.61 12.57 12.76
C LEU A 54 4.40 13.85 12.50
N GLU A 55 4.66 14.19 11.26
CA GLU A 55 5.19 15.49 10.89
C GLU A 55 4.07 16.49 10.63
N ASP A 56 4.40 17.76 10.52
CA ASP A 56 3.56 18.96 10.66
C ASP A 56 2.33 19.08 9.74
N HIS A 57 2.03 18.08 8.90
CA HIS A 57 1.01 18.18 7.85
C HIS A 57 -0.27 17.39 8.10
N TYR A 58 -0.44 16.77 9.25
CA TYR A 58 -1.69 16.08 9.59
C TYR A 58 -1.88 15.92 11.10
N ASN A 59 -3.14 15.96 11.50
CA ASN A 59 -3.56 15.74 12.86
C ASN A 59 -4.22 14.36 12.99
N MET A 60 -4.12 13.73 14.16
CA MET A 60 -4.91 12.57 14.51
C MET A 60 -6.04 12.99 15.44
N GLU A 61 -7.26 12.74 15.03
CA GLU A 61 -8.46 12.95 15.84
C GLU A 61 -9.40 11.76 15.62
N ASP A 62 -9.91 11.19 16.69
CA ASP A 62 -10.87 10.07 16.70
C ASP A 62 -10.46 8.86 15.80
N GLY A 63 -9.18 8.55 15.71
CA GLY A 63 -8.65 7.47 14.88
C GLY A 63 -8.55 7.78 13.38
N PHE A 64 -8.80 9.03 12.99
CA PHE A 64 -8.54 9.56 11.65
C PHE A 64 -7.25 10.39 11.64
N VAL A 65 -6.55 10.33 10.53
CA VAL A 65 -5.46 11.25 10.23
C VAL A 65 -6.00 12.37 9.36
N TYR A 66 -5.82 13.60 9.81
CA TYR A 66 -6.21 14.80 9.05
C TYR A 66 -4.98 15.38 8.38
N LEU A 67 -5.09 15.66 7.11
CA LEU A 67 -4.11 16.45 6.37
C LEU A 67 -4.32 17.93 6.62
N ASP A 68 -3.30 18.74 6.32
CA ASP A 68 -3.47 20.18 6.26
C ASP A 68 -4.55 20.57 5.25
N THR A 69 -5.23 21.69 5.53
CA THR A 69 -6.33 22.13 4.69
C THR A 69 -5.86 22.49 3.29
N LEU A 70 -6.38 21.78 2.31
CA LEU A 70 -6.14 22.03 0.89
C LEU A 70 -7.04 23.16 0.37
N GLN A 71 -6.66 23.72 -0.78
CA GLN A 71 -7.54 24.58 -1.57
C GLN A 71 -8.34 23.73 -2.55
N LEU A 72 -9.56 24.16 -2.89
CA LEU A 72 -10.30 23.52 -3.96
C LEU A 72 -9.52 23.62 -5.28
N GLY A 73 -9.30 22.48 -5.94
CA GLY A 73 -8.48 22.37 -7.15
C GLY A 73 -7.07 21.86 -6.90
N ASP A 74 -6.65 21.75 -5.65
CA ASP A 74 -5.38 21.08 -5.31
C ASP A 74 -5.46 19.58 -5.61
N THR A 75 -4.32 19.01 -5.97
CA THR A 75 -4.13 17.56 -6.09
C THR A 75 -3.07 17.10 -5.11
N VAL A 76 -3.42 16.15 -4.26
CA VAL A 76 -2.49 15.49 -3.33
C VAL A 76 -2.02 14.19 -3.93
N MET A 77 -0.73 13.91 -3.79
CA MET A 77 -0.14 12.61 -4.11
C MET A 77 0.59 12.05 -2.89
N PHE A 78 0.36 10.80 -2.61
CA PHE A 78 1.12 10.01 -1.65
C PHE A 78 1.89 8.91 -2.36
N SER A 79 3.14 8.68 -1.95
CA SER A 79 3.77 7.40 -2.23
C SER A 79 3.17 6.36 -1.28
N ALA A 80 2.70 5.25 -1.81
CA ALA A 80 2.10 4.20 -1.01
C ALA A 80 2.86 2.88 -1.18
N LEU A 81 3.05 2.17 -0.08
CA LEU A 81 3.59 0.81 -0.03
C LEU A 81 2.57 -0.09 0.66
N PHE A 82 2.28 -1.21 0.06
CA PHE A 82 1.40 -2.26 0.58
C PHE A 82 2.18 -3.56 0.67
N SER A 83 2.16 -4.20 1.82
CA SER A 83 2.90 -5.44 2.08
C SER A 83 2.01 -6.48 2.74
N ALA A 84 2.01 -7.68 2.22
CA ALA A 84 1.44 -8.86 2.87
C ALA A 84 2.49 -9.65 3.67
N ASN A 85 3.71 -9.11 3.80
CA ASN A 85 4.85 -9.75 4.46
C ASN A 85 5.16 -11.12 3.81
N MET A 86 4.97 -12.21 4.55
CA MET A 86 5.20 -13.58 4.08
C MET A 86 4.02 -14.20 3.32
N ASN A 87 2.91 -13.47 3.19
CA ASN A 87 1.69 -13.94 2.53
C ASN A 87 1.56 -13.28 1.16
N ASN A 88 0.53 -13.62 0.38
CA ASN A 88 0.27 -12.95 -0.88
C ASN A 88 -0.71 -11.78 -0.69
N LEU A 89 -0.48 -10.69 -1.41
CA LEU A 89 -1.48 -9.66 -1.60
C LEU A 89 -2.67 -10.25 -2.36
N VAL A 90 -3.87 -9.95 -1.86
CA VAL A 90 -5.13 -10.31 -2.53
C VAL A 90 -5.72 -9.09 -3.21
N SER A 91 -5.82 -7.97 -2.49
CA SER A 91 -6.33 -6.73 -3.06
C SER A 91 -5.86 -5.49 -2.31
N VAL A 92 -5.86 -4.36 -3.02
CA VAL A 92 -5.79 -3.01 -2.47
C VAL A 92 -7.00 -2.25 -2.99
N SER A 93 -7.70 -1.53 -2.11
CA SER A 93 -8.87 -0.76 -2.50
C SER A 93 -9.01 0.52 -1.67
N ALA A 94 -9.73 1.50 -2.22
CA ALA A 94 -10.14 2.70 -1.50
C ALA A 94 -11.67 2.80 -1.43
N LYS A 95 -12.15 3.35 -0.31
CA LYS A 95 -13.55 3.74 -0.14
C LYS A 95 -13.60 5.24 0.18
N TYR A 96 -14.33 5.98 -0.64
CA TYR A 96 -14.50 7.42 -0.55
C TYR A 96 -15.80 7.84 -1.27
N ASP A 97 -16.21 9.09 -1.11
CA ASP A 97 -17.35 9.65 -1.85
C ASP A 97 -16.88 10.09 -3.25
N THR A 98 -17.23 9.30 -4.26
CA THR A 98 -16.86 9.54 -5.66
C THR A 98 -17.52 10.77 -6.30
N LEU A 99 -18.53 11.35 -5.66
CA LEU A 99 -19.14 12.61 -6.10
C LEU A 99 -18.35 13.84 -5.61
N LYS A 100 -17.53 13.68 -4.56
CA LYS A 100 -16.81 14.75 -3.88
C LYS A 100 -15.30 14.69 -4.05
N VAL A 101 -14.78 13.53 -4.38
CA VAL A 101 -13.36 13.28 -4.51
C VAL A 101 -13.11 12.47 -5.77
N ASN A 102 -12.18 12.91 -6.59
CA ASN A 102 -11.57 12.08 -7.62
C ASN A 102 -10.27 11.47 -7.04
N MET A 103 -10.16 10.16 -7.09
CA MET A 103 -9.00 9.43 -6.57
C MET A 103 -8.61 8.32 -7.52
N TRP A 104 -7.31 8.11 -7.70
CA TRP A 104 -6.80 7.03 -8.54
C TRP A 104 -5.45 6.52 -8.06
N PHE A 105 -5.13 5.29 -8.42
CA PHE A 105 -3.81 4.71 -8.29
C PHE A 105 -3.04 4.93 -9.58
N ASP A 106 -1.87 5.54 -9.49
CA ASP A 106 -1.05 5.84 -10.67
C ASP A 106 -0.24 4.60 -11.09
N ILE A 107 -0.90 3.75 -11.84
CA ILE A 107 -0.37 2.49 -12.33
C ILE A 107 -0.73 2.40 -13.82
N ASP A 108 0.27 2.14 -14.66
CA ASP A 108 0.04 1.86 -16.08
C ASP A 108 -0.42 0.39 -16.25
N PRO A 109 -1.69 0.14 -16.55
CA PRO A 109 -2.20 -1.21 -16.73
C PRO A 109 -1.64 -1.90 -17.98
N GLU A 110 -1.00 -1.17 -18.89
CA GLU A 110 -0.41 -1.72 -20.10
C GLU A 110 1.04 -2.19 -19.89
N GLU A 111 1.66 -1.82 -18.78
CA GLU A 111 3.00 -2.29 -18.44
C GLU A 111 3.02 -3.81 -18.19
N GLU A 112 3.94 -4.52 -18.81
CA GLU A 112 4.05 -5.98 -18.74
C GLU A 112 4.22 -6.54 -17.31
N SER A 113 4.91 -5.81 -16.44
CA SER A 113 5.07 -6.18 -15.03
C SER A 113 3.74 -6.09 -14.28
N VAL A 114 2.94 -5.05 -14.57
CA VAL A 114 1.64 -4.80 -13.99
C VAL A 114 0.60 -5.82 -14.49
N LYS A 115 0.58 -6.12 -15.81
CA LYS A 115 -0.28 -7.17 -16.40
C LYS A 115 -0.05 -8.53 -15.75
N LYS A 116 1.19 -8.86 -15.40
CA LYS A 116 1.50 -10.11 -14.70
C LYS A 116 1.07 -10.09 -13.25
N ALA A 117 1.13 -8.93 -12.59
CA ALA A 117 0.81 -8.80 -11.18
C ALA A 117 -0.70 -8.73 -10.91
N LEU A 118 -1.46 -8.12 -11.79
CA LEU A 118 -2.87 -7.85 -11.57
C LEU A 118 -3.77 -8.91 -12.23
N LYS A 119 -4.91 -9.17 -11.58
CA LYS A 119 -6.00 -9.99 -12.11
C LYS A 119 -6.95 -9.14 -12.93
N GLU A 120 -7.70 -9.81 -13.79
CA GLU A 120 -8.89 -9.27 -14.43
C GLU A 120 -9.86 -8.68 -13.38
N GLY A 121 -10.45 -7.54 -13.69
CA GLY A 121 -11.30 -6.79 -12.77
C GLY A 121 -10.56 -5.75 -11.93
N SER A 122 -9.22 -5.66 -12.04
CA SER A 122 -8.48 -4.51 -11.48
C SER A 122 -8.82 -3.24 -12.26
N ASP A 123 -9.05 -2.15 -11.54
CA ASP A 123 -9.33 -0.83 -12.08
C ASP A 123 -8.62 0.25 -11.25
N PRO A 124 -7.39 0.64 -11.62
CA PRO A 124 -6.65 1.67 -10.89
C PRO A 124 -7.39 3.01 -10.81
N THR A 125 -8.22 3.34 -11.80
CA THR A 125 -8.99 4.60 -11.83
C THR A 125 -10.15 4.60 -10.84
N LYS A 126 -10.58 3.42 -10.38
CA LYS A 126 -11.57 3.23 -9.31
C LYS A 126 -10.93 2.78 -8.00
N CYS A 127 -9.61 2.90 -7.91
CA CYS A 127 -8.86 2.49 -6.72
C CYS A 127 -9.13 1.04 -6.30
N LEU A 128 -9.14 0.12 -7.25
CA LEU A 128 -9.30 -1.32 -7.01
C LEU A 128 -8.22 -2.10 -7.75
N LEU A 129 -7.37 -2.78 -7.00
CA LEU A 129 -6.37 -3.71 -7.51
C LEU A 129 -6.61 -5.10 -6.93
N LEU A 130 -6.64 -6.09 -7.80
CA LEU A 130 -6.70 -7.50 -7.47
C LEU A 130 -5.39 -8.15 -7.91
N PHE A 131 -4.70 -8.84 -7.01
CA PHE A 131 -3.38 -9.38 -7.29
C PHE A 131 -3.42 -10.85 -7.65
N ASN A 132 -2.57 -11.26 -8.59
CA ASN A 132 -2.25 -12.65 -8.84
C ASN A 132 -1.46 -13.22 -7.65
N PRO A 133 -1.53 -14.55 -7.38
CA PRO A 133 -0.69 -15.18 -6.38
C PRO A 133 0.80 -14.90 -6.62
N MET A 134 1.61 -14.98 -5.57
CA MET A 134 3.06 -14.76 -5.54
C MET A 134 3.52 -13.29 -5.45
N TYR A 135 2.61 -12.34 -5.38
CA TYR A 135 2.95 -10.95 -5.11
C TYR A 135 2.67 -10.63 -3.65
N ASN A 136 3.69 -10.28 -2.89
CA ASN A 136 3.59 -9.99 -1.46
C ASN A 136 3.74 -8.51 -1.12
N TYR A 137 4.10 -7.68 -2.10
CA TYR A 137 4.14 -6.23 -1.94
C TYR A 137 3.77 -5.51 -3.25
N ALA A 138 3.33 -4.26 -3.11
CA ALA A 138 3.13 -3.33 -4.21
C ALA A 138 3.44 -1.91 -3.74
N SER A 139 4.01 -1.08 -4.61
CA SER A 139 4.27 0.33 -4.32
C SER A 139 3.90 1.16 -5.54
N PHE A 140 3.11 2.20 -5.31
CA PHE A 140 2.66 3.11 -6.37
C PHE A 140 2.17 4.44 -5.77
N PRO A 141 2.14 5.52 -6.58
CA PRO A 141 1.51 6.77 -6.17
C PRO A 141 -0.01 6.64 -6.06
N VAL A 142 -0.56 7.31 -5.07
CA VAL A 142 -2.00 7.50 -4.87
C VAL A 142 -2.31 8.97 -5.03
N TYR A 143 -3.15 9.31 -5.98
CA TYR A 143 -3.58 10.68 -6.25
C TYR A 143 -4.99 10.91 -5.75
N ILE A 144 -5.22 12.11 -5.21
CA ILE A 144 -6.49 12.54 -4.66
C ILE A 144 -6.72 14.00 -5.05
N ALA A 145 -7.81 14.25 -5.76
CA ALA A 145 -8.24 15.58 -6.18
C ALA A 145 -9.65 15.85 -5.66
N PRO A 146 -9.81 16.61 -4.57
CA PRO A 146 -11.10 17.00 -4.06
C PRO A 146 -11.85 17.88 -5.08
N MET A 147 -13.16 17.64 -5.21
CA MET A 147 -14.05 18.36 -6.15
C MET A 147 -15.02 19.30 -5.43
N GLU A 148 -15.02 19.30 -4.10
CA GLU A 148 -15.95 20.06 -3.27
C GLU A 148 -15.21 20.49 -1.99
N THR A 149 -15.62 21.58 -1.35
CA THR A 149 -15.11 22.02 -0.05
C THR A 149 -15.68 21.15 1.07
N GLY A 150 -14.99 21.09 2.21
CA GLY A 150 -15.39 20.32 3.39
C GLY A 150 -14.40 19.23 3.76
N GLY A 151 -14.79 18.38 4.68
CA GLY A 151 -13.99 17.21 5.10
C GLY A 151 -14.36 15.97 4.31
N HIS A 152 -13.39 15.36 3.65
CA HIS A 152 -13.61 14.17 2.80
C HIS A 152 -12.93 12.93 3.40
N PRO A 153 -13.71 12.02 4.03
CA PRO A 153 -13.16 10.80 4.59
C PRO A 153 -12.78 9.81 3.49
N ILE A 154 -11.60 9.24 3.62
CA ILE A 154 -11.06 8.21 2.73
C ILE A 154 -10.60 7.04 3.58
N LYS A 155 -10.88 5.83 3.14
CA LYS A 155 -10.40 4.59 3.75
C LYS A 155 -9.68 3.75 2.72
N LEU A 156 -8.38 3.55 2.90
CA LEU A 156 -7.59 2.57 2.16
C LEU A 156 -7.64 1.23 2.89
N THR A 157 -7.72 0.14 2.13
CA THR A 157 -7.72 -1.22 2.65
C THR A 157 -6.79 -2.09 1.84
N VAL A 158 -5.95 -2.86 2.52
CA VAL A 158 -5.12 -3.92 1.94
C VAL A 158 -5.56 -5.26 2.48
N ASN A 159 -5.70 -6.24 1.59
CA ASN A 159 -6.04 -7.61 1.94
C ASN A 159 -4.94 -8.58 1.50
N SER A 160 -4.72 -9.62 2.31
CA SER A 160 -3.81 -10.72 2.04
C SER A 160 -4.51 -12.07 2.19
N ASP A 161 -3.87 -13.13 1.76
CA ASP A 161 -4.34 -14.51 1.96
C ASP A 161 -3.96 -15.07 3.35
N SER A 162 -3.50 -14.23 4.27
CA SER A 162 -3.16 -14.63 5.62
C SER A 162 -4.41 -14.93 6.47
N LYS A 163 -4.18 -15.52 7.64
CA LYS A 163 -5.21 -15.75 8.67
C LYS A 163 -5.78 -14.44 9.24
N PHE A 164 -5.00 -13.34 9.15
CA PHE A 164 -5.40 -11.98 9.51
C PHE A 164 -5.46 -11.14 8.22
N PRO A 165 -6.52 -11.26 7.44
CA PRO A 165 -6.47 -10.97 6.02
C PRO A 165 -6.52 -9.48 5.67
N SER A 166 -6.79 -8.59 6.61
CA SER A 166 -7.09 -7.20 6.27
C SER A 166 -6.47 -6.19 7.21
N SER A 167 -6.00 -5.08 6.64
CA SER A 167 -5.63 -3.86 7.36
C SER A 167 -6.21 -2.64 6.64
N SER A 168 -6.50 -1.58 7.38
CA SER A 168 -7.06 -0.34 6.83
C SER A 168 -6.48 0.89 7.50
N ILE A 169 -6.30 1.95 6.71
CA ILE A 169 -6.01 3.30 7.18
C ILE A 169 -7.17 4.20 6.77
N ALA A 170 -7.66 5.01 7.70
CA ALA A 170 -8.65 6.03 7.44
C ALA A 170 -8.06 7.42 7.71
N PHE A 171 -8.33 8.37 6.84
CA PHE A 171 -7.91 9.76 6.97
C PHE A 171 -8.96 10.70 6.38
N VAL A 172 -8.88 11.97 6.74
CA VAL A 172 -9.77 13.01 6.23
C VAL A 172 -8.93 14.04 5.48
N ILE A 173 -9.42 14.46 4.32
CA ILE A 173 -8.86 15.58 3.57
C ILE A 173 -9.76 16.80 3.79
N PRO A 174 -9.31 17.81 4.55
CA PRO A 174 -10.03 19.06 4.70
C PRO A 174 -9.76 19.98 3.51
N VAL A 175 -10.81 20.54 2.93
CA VAL A 175 -10.76 21.42 1.74
C VAL A 175 -11.55 22.71 2.01
N LYS A 176 -10.97 23.87 1.72
CA LYS A 176 -11.59 25.19 1.78
C LYS A 176 -11.65 25.88 0.42
#